data_d82696c9f8bfb8500ea6cf0673d7d8f5
#
_entry.id   d82696c9f8bfb8500ea6cf0673d7d8f5
#
_cell.length_a   1.000
_cell.length_b   1.000
_cell.length_c   1.000
_cell.angle_alpha   90.00
_cell.angle_beta   90.00
_cell.angle_gamma   90.00
#
_symmetry.space_group_name_H-M   'P 1'
#
loop_
_entity.id
_entity.type
_entity.pdbx_description
1 polymer ?
#
loop_
_entity_poly.entity_id
_entity_poly.type
_entity_poly.pdbx_seq_one_letter_code
_entity_poly.pdbx_strand_id
1 'polypeptide(L)'
;MSLAAINQELAAGALARDAVDAAFAQIMDGLAAHEDIKRFLTLTIPLMGDPELIAGGARSLRARMVRVAAPSGAIDVCGTGGDGAHTLNISTAVAFVVAGCGVPVAKHGNRAMSSKSGAADVLEALGVKLTGDAPTLERCLNEAGVAFLFAQNHHPAMRHVALA
;
A
#
# COMPACT_ATOMS: atom_id res chain seq x y z
N MET A 1 7.27 -0.59 24.57
CA MET A 1 7.37 -2.08 24.51
C MET A 1 8.05 -2.46 23.22
N SER A 2 9.04 -3.37 23.22
CA SER A 2 9.72 -3.82 21.99
C SER A 2 8.83 -4.77 21.17
N LEU A 3 9.08 -4.91 19.86
CA LEU A 3 8.34 -5.86 19.02
C LEU A 3 8.51 -7.30 19.53
N ALA A 4 9.69 -7.65 20.05
CA ALA A 4 9.93 -8.95 20.68
C ALA A 4 8.98 -9.22 21.87
N ALA A 5 8.76 -8.22 22.73
CA ALA A 5 7.82 -8.33 23.85
C ALA A 5 6.36 -8.44 23.37
N ILE A 6 5.99 -7.68 22.36
CA ILE A 6 4.65 -7.78 21.72
C ILE A 6 4.44 -9.16 21.14
N ASN A 7 5.44 -9.74 20.49
CA ASN A 7 5.38 -11.11 19.96
C ASN A 7 5.15 -12.18 21.05
N GLN A 8 5.69 -11.96 22.26
CA GLN A 8 5.46 -12.88 23.39
C GLN A 8 4.00 -12.80 23.87
N GLU A 9 3.46 -11.58 24.01
CA GLU A 9 2.05 -11.37 24.40
C GLU A 9 1.10 -11.95 23.34
N LEU A 10 1.38 -11.71 22.07
CA LEU A 10 0.60 -12.22 20.95
C LEU A 10 0.59 -13.75 20.92
N ALA A 11 1.74 -14.38 21.15
CA ALA A 11 1.86 -15.85 21.23
C ALA A 11 1.09 -16.43 22.43
N ALA A 12 0.87 -15.65 23.49
CA ALA A 12 0.05 -16.00 24.65
C ALA A 12 -1.46 -15.74 24.44
N GLY A 13 -1.87 -15.30 23.26
CA GLY A 13 -3.27 -15.00 22.91
C GLY A 13 -3.76 -13.64 23.38
N ALA A 14 -2.87 -12.75 23.82
CA ALA A 14 -3.20 -11.38 24.23
C ALA A 14 -2.85 -10.41 23.08
N LEU A 15 -3.87 -9.75 22.52
CA LEU A 15 -3.70 -8.71 21.50
C LEU A 15 -4.41 -7.43 21.98
N ALA A 16 -3.65 -6.55 22.60
CA ALA A 16 -4.15 -5.23 22.96
C ALA A 16 -4.00 -4.25 21.78
N ARG A 17 -4.98 -3.37 21.59
CA ARG A 17 -4.97 -2.37 20.52
C ARG A 17 -3.69 -1.53 20.49
N ASP A 18 -3.30 -1.02 21.66
CA ASP A 18 -2.09 -0.19 21.79
C ASP A 18 -0.82 -0.96 21.42
N ALA A 19 -0.79 -2.28 21.67
CA ALA A 19 0.30 -3.15 21.28
C ALA A 19 0.35 -3.34 19.75
N VAL A 20 -0.80 -3.43 19.09
CA VAL A 20 -0.89 -3.50 17.62
C VAL A 20 -0.32 -2.24 16.97
N ASP A 21 -0.76 -1.07 17.41
CA ASP A 21 -0.29 0.21 16.89
C ASP A 21 1.22 0.39 17.14
N ALA A 22 1.72 0.00 18.33
CA ALA A 22 3.14 0.04 18.67
C ALA A 22 3.98 -0.92 17.82
N ALA A 23 3.45 -2.12 17.53
CA ALA A 23 4.12 -3.09 16.65
C ALA A 23 4.30 -2.54 15.25
N PHE A 24 3.20 -2.10 14.63
CA PHE A 24 3.26 -1.52 13.28
C PHE A 24 4.13 -0.26 13.23
N ALA A 25 4.11 0.58 14.25
CA ALA A 25 4.99 1.76 14.32
C ALA A 25 6.47 1.35 14.29
N GLN A 26 6.89 0.41 15.15
CA GLN A 26 8.28 -0.05 15.18
C GLN A 26 8.73 -0.67 13.86
N ILE A 27 7.85 -1.46 13.23
CA ILE A 27 8.12 -2.07 11.91
C ILE A 27 8.31 -0.98 10.86
N MET A 28 7.36 -0.07 10.75
CA MET A 28 7.36 0.98 9.71
C MET A 28 8.46 2.03 9.91
N ASP A 29 8.93 2.23 11.14
CA ASP A 29 10.05 3.12 11.45
C ASP A 29 11.42 2.42 11.31
N GLY A 30 11.44 1.12 10.99
CA GLY A 30 12.67 0.35 10.83
C GLY A 30 13.43 0.11 12.16
N LEU A 31 12.71 0.13 13.28
CA LEU A 31 13.27 -0.05 14.62
C LEU A 31 13.26 -1.50 15.09
N ALA A 32 12.55 -2.38 14.37
CA ALA A 32 12.40 -3.78 14.73
C ALA A 32 13.45 -4.66 14.03
N ALA A 33 13.93 -5.69 14.71
CA ALA A 33 14.80 -6.69 14.10
C ALA A 33 14.01 -7.53 13.09
N HIS A 34 14.65 -7.95 12.00
CA HIS A 34 14.04 -8.71 10.92
C HIS A 34 13.33 -9.99 11.41
N GLU A 35 13.95 -10.74 12.30
CA GLU A 35 13.35 -11.95 12.87
C GLU A 35 12.10 -11.66 13.72
N ASP A 36 12.07 -10.52 14.41
CA ASP A 36 10.88 -10.10 15.14
C ASP A 36 9.74 -9.69 14.22
N ILE A 37 10.05 -9.03 13.09
CA ILE A 37 9.06 -8.71 12.06
C ILE A 37 8.46 -9.98 11.47
N LYS A 38 9.31 -10.92 11.06
CA LYS A 38 8.89 -12.22 10.53
C LYS A 38 8.01 -12.99 11.51
N ARG A 39 8.40 -13.00 12.79
CA ARG A 39 7.62 -13.62 13.85
C ARG A 39 6.26 -12.95 14.03
N PHE A 40 6.23 -11.63 14.06
CA PHE A 40 4.99 -10.86 14.16
C PHE A 40 4.03 -11.20 13.01
N LEU A 41 4.52 -11.14 11.77
CA LEU A 41 3.72 -11.47 10.58
C LEU A 41 3.17 -12.90 10.66
N THR A 42 3.99 -13.86 11.08
CA THR A 42 3.56 -15.26 11.24
C THR A 42 2.47 -15.42 12.30
N LEU A 43 2.63 -14.76 13.45
CA LEU A 43 1.66 -14.81 14.55
C LEU A 43 0.33 -14.12 14.22
N THR A 44 0.35 -13.14 13.32
CA THR A 44 -0.86 -12.42 12.90
C THR A 44 -1.64 -13.10 11.77
N ILE A 45 -1.09 -14.12 11.09
CA ILE A 45 -1.81 -14.86 10.03
C ILE A 45 -3.21 -15.31 10.47
N PRO A 46 -3.40 -15.99 11.62
CA PRO A 46 -4.73 -16.43 12.05
C PRO A 46 -5.65 -15.27 12.46
N LEU A 47 -5.11 -14.07 12.63
CA LEU A 47 -5.82 -12.85 13.03
C LEU A 47 -6.10 -11.91 11.85
N MET A 48 -5.89 -12.32 10.61
CA MET A 48 -6.07 -11.45 9.43
C MET A 48 -7.51 -10.95 9.23
N GLY A 49 -8.48 -11.53 9.93
CA GLY A 49 -9.86 -11.03 9.98
C GLY A 49 -10.15 -10.07 11.15
N ASP A 50 -9.18 -9.83 12.02
CA ASP A 50 -9.36 -8.94 13.17
C ASP A 50 -9.38 -7.46 12.73
N PRO A 51 -10.49 -6.72 12.98
CA PRO A 51 -10.61 -5.32 12.55
C PRO A 51 -9.54 -4.39 13.15
N GLU A 52 -9.12 -4.65 14.40
CA GLU A 52 -8.12 -3.81 15.06
C GLU A 52 -6.73 -4.02 14.48
N LEU A 53 -6.38 -5.26 14.12
CA LEU A 53 -5.13 -5.55 13.43
C LEU A 53 -5.07 -4.83 12.07
N ILE A 54 -6.14 -4.93 11.28
CA ILE A 54 -6.24 -4.27 9.97
C ILE A 54 -6.20 -2.75 10.12
N ALA A 55 -6.97 -2.20 11.05
CA ALA A 55 -7.02 -0.76 11.30
C ALA A 55 -5.68 -0.21 11.80
N GLY A 56 -4.99 -0.94 12.68
CA GLY A 56 -3.65 -0.57 13.17
C GLY A 56 -2.62 -0.50 12.06
N GLY A 57 -2.58 -1.51 11.19
CA GLY A 57 -1.72 -1.51 10.00
C GLY A 57 -2.04 -0.33 9.06
N ALA A 58 -3.33 -0.09 8.79
CA ALA A 58 -3.76 1.01 7.94
C ALA A 58 -3.41 2.38 8.55
N ARG A 59 -3.64 2.59 9.85
CA ARG A 59 -3.25 3.83 10.56
C ARG A 59 -1.74 4.08 10.43
N SER A 60 -0.94 3.05 10.68
CA SER A 60 0.52 3.17 10.64
C SER A 60 1.06 3.49 9.24
N LEU A 61 0.53 2.84 8.20
CA LEU A 61 0.86 3.15 6.80
C LEU A 61 0.45 4.58 6.43
N ARG A 62 -0.79 4.99 6.74
CA ARG A 62 -1.30 6.33 6.42
C ARG A 62 -0.53 7.45 7.12
N ALA A 63 -0.02 7.20 8.31
CA ALA A 63 0.80 8.18 9.04
C ALA A 63 2.15 8.44 8.38
N ARG A 64 2.66 7.48 7.57
CA ARG A 64 4.01 7.51 6.97
C ARG A 64 4.01 7.59 5.45
N MET A 65 2.83 7.64 4.83
CA MET A 65 2.73 7.73 3.38
C MET A 65 3.14 9.11 2.86
N VAL A 66 3.70 9.15 1.66
CA VAL A 66 3.87 10.39 0.89
C VAL A 66 2.48 10.82 0.40
N ARG A 67 2.03 11.99 0.84
CA ARG A 67 0.72 12.52 0.49
C ARG A 67 0.76 13.22 -0.86
N VAL A 68 -0.33 13.09 -1.60
CA VAL A 68 -0.60 13.79 -2.86
C VAL A 68 -1.96 14.45 -2.72
N ALA A 69 -2.03 15.76 -2.96
CA ALA A 69 -3.29 16.48 -2.95
C ALA A 69 -4.05 16.19 -4.26
N ALA A 70 -5.24 15.60 -4.11
CA ALA A 70 -6.10 15.30 -5.24
C ALA A 70 -7.28 16.27 -5.32
N PRO A 71 -7.80 16.57 -6.53
CA PRO A 71 -9.02 17.35 -6.69
C PRO A 71 -10.20 16.72 -5.94
N SER A 72 -11.17 17.57 -5.54
CA SER A 72 -12.41 17.07 -4.94
C SER A 72 -13.13 16.10 -5.88
N GLY A 73 -13.61 15.00 -5.34
CA GLY A 73 -14.25 13.94 -6.12
C GLY A 73 -13.29 12.99 -6.82
N ALA A 74 -11.99 13.11 -6.61
CA ALA A 74 -11.03 12.13 -7.12
C ALA A 74 -11.29 10.75 -6.52
N ILE A 75 -11.17 9.72 -7.35
CA ILE A 75 -11.35 8.32 -6.95
C ILE A 75 -10.07 7.49 -7.20
N ASP A 76 -9.98 6.36 -6.54
CA ASP A 76 -9.05 5.30 -6.88
C ASP A 76 -9.82 4.08 -7.43
N VAL A 77 -9.27 3.45 -8.44
CA VAL A 77 -9.80 2.24 -9.07
C VAL A 77 -8.84 1.05 -8.85
N CYS A 78 -8.14 1.04 -7.74
CA CYS A 78 -7.17 0.00 -7.42
C CYS A 78 -7.84 -1.34 -7.15
N GLY A 79 -7.38 -2.39 -7.85
CA GLY A 79 -7.66 -3.77 -7.47
C GLY A 79 -6.53 -4.30 -6.60
N THR A 80 -6.84 -5.15 -5.64
CA THR A 80 -5.85 -5.75 -4.74
C THR A 80 -4.96 -6.78 -5.43
N GLY A 81 -5.39 -7.32 -6.56
CA GLY A 81 -4.70 -8.40 -7.25
C GLY A 81 -4.73 -9.73 -6.47
N GLY A 82 -3.94 -10.70 -6.90
CA GLY A 82 -3.78 -11.96 -6.16
C GLY A 82 -4.95 -12.96 -6.28
N ASP A 83 -5.94 -12.66 -7.10
CA ASP A 83 -7.12 -13.53 -7.33
C ASP A 83 -6.83 -14.73 -8.27
N GLY A 84 -5.61 -14.80 -8.81
CA GLY A 84 -5.21 -15.86 -9.74
C GLY A 84 -5.92 -15.83 -11.10
N ALA A 85 -6.72 -14.82 -11.37
CA ALA A 85 -7.53 -14.74 -12.59
C ALA A 85 -6.72 -14.48 -13.87
N HIS A 86 -5.46 -14.03 -13.74
CA HIS A 86 -4.52 -13.73 -14.84
C HIS A 86 -5.14 -12.92 -15.98
N THR A 87 -6.05 -12.00 -15.63
CA THR A 87 -6.74 -11.13 -16.59
C THR A 87 -5.84 -9.99 -17.07
N LEU A 88 -6.35 -9.19 -18.00
CA LEU A 88 -5.73 -7.93 -18.41
C LEU A 88 -5.71 -6.93 -17.23
N ASN A 89 -4.89 -5.88 -17.35
CA ASN A 89 -4.82 -4.78 -16.38
C ASN A 89 -6.07 -3.89 -16.47
N ILE A 90 -7.24 -4.49 -16.16
CA ILE A 90 -8.57 -3.87 -16.30
C ILE A 90 -8.66 -2.58 -15.51
N SER A 91 -8.22 -2.59 -14.25
CA SER A 91 -8.25 -1.39 -13.41
C SER A 91 -7.41 -0.24 -13.97
N THR A 92 -6.31 -0.56 -14.69
CA THR A 92 -5.51 0.46 -15.37
C THR A 92 -6.25 1.06 -16.56
N ALA A 93 -6.89 0.24 -17.38
CA ALA A 93 -7.73 0.71 -18.49
C ALA A 93 -8.92 1.53 -17.98
N VAL A 94 -9.62 1.08 -16.95
CA VAL A 94 -10.73 1.78 -16.30
C VAL A 94 -10.30 3.16 -15.80
N ALA A 95 -9.09 3.31 -15.24
CA ALA A 95 -8.58 4.60 -14.79
C ALA A 95 -8.61 5.67 -15.90
N PHE A 96 -8.15 5.31 -17.10
CA PHE A 96 -8.15 6.23 -18.24
C PHE A 96 -9.55 6.52 -18.78
N VAL A 97 -10.42 5.51 -18.85
CA VAL A 97 -11.81 5.69 -19.29
C VAL A 97 -12.55 6.63 -18.34
N VAL A 98 -12.43 6.42 -17.04
CA VAL A 98 -13.10 7.24 -16.02
C VAL A 98 -12.56 8.66 -16.03
N ALA A 99 -11.25 8.84 -16.15
CA ALA A 99 -10.65 10.17 -16.29
C ALA A 99 -11.14 10.87 -17.56
N GLY A 100 -11.26 10.16 -18.69
CA GLY A 100 -11.82 10.65 -19.93
C GLY A 100 -13.31 11.06 -19.83
N CYS A 101 -14.04 10.51 -18.85
CA CYS A 101 -15.40 10.92 -18.51
C CYS A 101 -15.45 12.14 -17.55
N GLY A 102 -14.32 12.73 -17.20
CA GLY A 102 -14.22 13.94 -16.38
C GLY A 102 -14.15 13.69 -14.87
N VAL A 103 -13.98 12.44 -14.42
CA VAL A 103 -13.77 12.15 -12.99
C VAL A 103 -12.26 12.00 -12.73
N PRO A 104 -11.66 12.80 -11.85
CA PRO A 104 -10.23 12.68 -11.55
C PRO A 104 -9.90 11.33 -10.93
N VAL A 105 -8.82 10.69 -11.41
CA VAL A 105 -8.40 9.37 -10.92
C VAL A 105 -6.98 9.40 -10.37
N ALA A 106 -6.84 9.21 -9.06
CA ALA A 106 -5.58 9.00 -8.38
C ALA A 106 -5.34 7.49 -8.21
N LYS A 107 -4.86 6.84 -9.30
CA LYS A 107 -4.75 5.38 -9.32
C LYS A 107 -3.54 4.90 -8.54
N HIS A 108 -3.77 4.21 -7.43
CA HIS A 108 -2.73 3.48 -6.74
C HIS A 108 -2.44 2.14 -7.44
N GLY A 109 -1.17 1.74 -7.47
CA GLY A 109 -0.79 0.46 -8.06
C GLY A 109 0.68 0.10 -7.88
N ASN A 110 1.02 -1.13 -8.24
CA ASN A 110 2.37 -1.69 -8.08
C ASN A 110 2.78 -2.48 -9.31
N ARG A 111 4.03 -2.99 -9.29
CA ARG A 111 4.49 -4.02 -10.22
C ARG A 111 3.80 -5.36 -9.91
N ALA A 112 3.86 -6.27 -10.88
CA ALA A 112 3.38 -7.63 -10.67
C ALA A 112 4.12 -8.32 -9.53
N MET A 113 3.37 -8.96 -8.62
CA MET A 113 3.94 -9.86 -7.60
C MET A 113 3.68 -11.33 -7.93
N SER A 114 2.50 -11.65 -8.45
CA SER A 114 2.09 -13.02 -8.79
C SER A 114 1.54 -13.15 -10.21
N SER A 115 1.16 -12.04 -10.85
CA SER A 115 0.67 -12.02 -12.23
C SER A 115 1.81 -11.80 -13.24
N LYS A 116 1.50 -11.99 -14.54
CA LYS A 116 2.47 -11.78 -15.63
C LYS A 116 2.84 -10.29 -15.83
N SER A 117 1.98 -9.36 -15.43
CA SER A 117 2.17 -7.93 -15.61
C SER A 117 1.31 -7.15 -14.60
N GLY A 118 1.94 -6.24 -13.85
CA GLY A 118 1.27 -5.31 -12.95
C GLY A 118 0.89 -3.99 -13.66
N ALA A 119 0.17 -3.14 -12.96
CA ALA A 119 -0.23 -1.83 -13.48
C ALA A 119 0.98 -0.95 -13.84
N ALA A 120 2.01 -0.96 -12.97
CA ALA A 120 3.24 -0.20 -13.21
C ALA A 120 3.99 -0.70 -14.45
N ASP A 121 4.06 -2.03 -14.65
CA ASP A 121 4.77 -2.63 -15.77
C ASP A 121 4.15 -2.23 -17.12
N VAL A 122 2.82 -2.23 -17.21
CA VAL A 122 2.09 -1.80 -18.41
C VAL A 122 2.29 -0.33 -18.69
N LEU A 123 2.15 0.52 -17.67
CA LEU A 123 2.30 1.97 -17.83
C LEU A 123 3.71 2.35 -18.26
N GLU A 124 4.73 1.72 -17.69
CA GLU A 124 6.13 1.93 -18.08
C GLU A 124 6.40 1.49 -19.52
N ALA A 125 5.83 0.34 -19.94
CA ALA A 125 5.92 -0.13 -21.33
C ALA A 125 5.22 0.83 -22.33
N LEU A 126 4.20 1.56 -21.87
CA LEU A 126 3.53 2.62 -22.63
C LEU A 126 4.26 3.98 -22.56
N GLY A 127 5.42 4.06 -21.92
CA GLY A 127 6.23 5.26 -21.82
C GLY A 127 5.86 6.21 -20.66
N VAL A 128 5.00 5.79 -19.75
CA VAL A 128 4.67 6.58 -18.55
C VAL A 128 5.83 6.53 -17.56
N LYS A 129 6.30 7.69 -17.12
CA LYS A 129 7.32 7.77 -16.07
C LYS A 129 6.69 7.53 -14.70
N LEU A 130 7.17 6.52 -13.98
CA LEU A 130 6.72 6.20 -12.62
C LEU A 130 7.42 7.14 -11.63
N THR A 131 6.98 8.38 -11.56
CA THR A 131 7.53 9.36 -10.61
C THR A 131 6.98 9.17 -9.21
N GLY A 132 7.80 9.49 -8.18
CA GLY A 132 7.34 9.61 -6.80
C GLY A 132 7.16 11.05 -6.34
N ASP A 133 7.38 12.02 -7.22
CA ASP A 133 7.29 13.46 -6.93
C ASP A 133 5.83 13.89 -6.79
N ALA A 134 5.41 14.21 -5.56
CA ALA A 134 4.04 14.62 -5.27
C ALA A 134 3.58 15.84 -6.09
N PRO A 135 4.36 16.92 -6.24
CA PRO A 135 3.97 18.07 -7.09
C PRO A 135 3.69 17.68 -8.54
N THR A 136 4.48 16.79 -9.12
CA THR A 136 4.25 16.30 -10.50
C THR A 136 2.96 15.49 -10.60
N LEU A 137 2.67 14.64 -9.62
CA LEU A 137 1.43 13.86 -9.59
C LEU A 137 0.20 14.73 -9.39
N GLU A 138 0.29 15.74 -8.53
CA GLU A 138 -0.76 16.75 -8.34
C GLU A 138 -1.05 17.53 -9.62
N ARG A 139 0.01 17.90 -10.36
CA ARG A 139 -0.15 18.54 -11.66
C ARG A 139 -0.81 17.60 -12.67
N CYS A 140 -0.41 16.33 -12.74
CA CYS A 140 -1.07 15.32 -13.60
C CYS A 140 -2.56 15.19 -13.27
N LEU A 141 -2.94 15.15 -11.99
CA LEU A 141 -4.34 15.09 -11.58
C LEU A 141 -5.13 16.31 -12.01
N ASN A 142 -4.54 17.50 -11.92
CA ASN A 142 -5.22 18.75 -12.26
C ASN A 142 -5.29 19.00 -13.78
N GLU A 143 -4.26 18.62 -14.53
CA GLU A 143 -4.17 18.92 -15.97
C GLU A 143 -4.69 17.79 -16.85
N ALA A 144 -4.37 16.53 -16.50
CA ALA A 144 -4.74 15.35 -17.28
C ALA A 144 -5.90 14.54 -16.66
N GLY A 145 -6.33 14.87 -15.46
CA GLY A 145 -7.39 14.14 -14.75
C GLY A 145 -6.97 12.76 -14.23
N VAL A 146 -5.72 12.34 -14.44
CA VAL A 146 -5.25 11.03 -14.00
C VAL A 146 -3.79 11.09 -13.54
N ALA A 147 -3.48 10.42 -12.43
CA ALA A 147 -2.10 10.16 -12.02
C ALA A 147 -1.95 8.74 -11.50
N PHE A 148 -0.78 8.16 -11.71
CA PHE A 148 -0.42 6.84 -11.19
C PHE A 148 0.43 6.98 -9.93
N LEU A 149 -0.13 6.54 -8.80
CA LEU A 149 0.52 6.54 -7.50
C LEU A 149 1.25 5.21 -7.31
N PHE A 150 2.53 5.19 -7.66
CA PHE A 150 3.34 3.97 -7.55
C PHE A 150 3.59 3.62 -6.08
N ALA A 151 3.11 2.46 -5.63
CA ALA A 151 3.06 2.07 -4.23
C ALA A 151 4.41 2.19 -3.49
N GLN A 152 5.51 1.81 -4.14
CA GLN A 152 6.85 1.87 -3.53
C GLN A 152 7.29 3.30 -3.21
N ASN A 153 6.84 4.29 -3.99
CA ASN A 153 7.17 5.69 -3.78
C ASN A 153 6.28 6.34 -2.71
N HIS A 154 5.01 5.89 -2.60
CA HIS A 154 4.05 6.45 -1.65
C HIS A 154 4.10 5.80 -0.26
N HIS A 155 4.59 4.58 -0.18
CA HIS A 155 4.72 3.83 1.08
C HIS A 155 6.18 3.42 1.35
N PRO A 156 7.12 4.37 1.50
CA PRO A 156 8.55 4.06 1.67
C PRO A 156 8.83 3.23 2.92
N ALA A 157 7.97 3.28 3.94
CA ALA A 157 8.08 2.48 5.15
C ALA A 157 7.94 0.97 4.88
N MET A 158 7.25 0.57 3.79
CA MET A 158 7.09 -0.84 3.43
C MET A 158 8.41 -1.55 3.09
N ARG A 159 9.48 -0.80 2.80
CA ARG A 159 10.81 -1.38 2.59
C ARG A 159 11.30 -2.21 3.78
N HIS A 160 10.88 -1.86 4.99
CA HIS A 160 11.27 -2.58 6.21
C HIS A 160 10.57 -3.92 6.37
N VAL A 161 9.44 -4.12 5.69
CA VAL A 161 8.67 -5.37 5.68
C VAL A 161 9.06 -6.27 4.51
N ALA A 162 9.46 -5.69 3.39
CA ALA A 162 9.70 -6.42 2.14
C ALA A 162 10.78 -7.52 2.22
N LEU A 163 11.64 -7.48 3.24
CA LEU A 163 12.70 -8.45 3.47
C LEU A 163 12.35 -9.48 4.55
N ALA A 164 11.21 -9.37 5.20
CA ALA A 164 10.72 -10.30 6.24
C ALA A 164 9.80 -11.35 5.66
#